data_ffe68ecb3a53a443837eff6847995bef
#
_entry.id   ffe68ecb3a53a443837eff6847995bef
#
_cell.length_a   1.000
_cell.length_b   1.000
_cell.length_c   1.000
_cell.angle_alpha   90.00
_cell.angle_beta   90.00
_cell.angle_gamma   90.00
#
_symmetry.space_group_name_H-M   'P 1'
#
loop_
_entity.id
_entity.type
_entity.pdbx_description
1 polymer ?
#
loop_
_entity_poly.entity_id
_entity_poly.type
_entity_poly.pdbx_seq_one_letter_code
_entity_poly.pdbx_strand_id
1 'polypeptide(L)'
;MLKATASKHILKFHTPVGTSRGYLTTKTSYIISILDTNEPDIKGTGECSLIKGLSPDPENDFEVMLAKVCEDPAKYISFANPDLNCYPSIRFGLETAWKDLQSGGKKILFSSDFTENRSGIPINGLIWMGSRANILQQVRMRIEEGYRCIKMKVGALDFKEEIGILKTIRQEYKNDDIVLRVDANGAFQYEKALEKLKILSELELHSIEQPIKPGNWELMAELCEKSPVPVALDEELFFRDAVDNKSNLLSVIRPRYIILKPSMLGGFAKSMEWIHEAEKTNSGWWITSALESNIGLNALAQWTFTLNNPTYHGLGTGKLFSNNFPSALEIRNGELRMISKPAF
;
A
#
# COMPACT_ATOMS: atom_id res chain seq x y z
N MET A 1 -5.34 16.14 -29.43
CA MET A 1 -6.27 16.51 -28.32
C MET A 1 -6.45 15.29 -27.43
N LEU A 2 -6.29 15.46 -26.12
CA LEU A 2 -6.48 14.34 -25.20
C LEU A 2 -7.97 14.05 -24.98
N LYS A 3 -8.30 12.77 -24.91
CA LYS A 3 -9.60 12.24 -24.49
C LYS A 3 -9.40 11.23 -23.38
N ALA A 4 -10.31 11.20 -22.43
CA ALA A 4 -10.32 10.21 -21.36
C ALA A 4 -11.69 9.59 -21.18
N THR A 5 -11.72 8.35 -20.72
CA THR A 5 -12.91 7.62 -20.32
C THR A 5 -12.62 6.89 -19.02
N ALA A 6 -13.64 6.67 -18.21
CA ALA A 6 -13.54 5.86 -17.01
C ALA A 6 -14.65 4.81 -16.96
N SER A 7 -14.33 3.64 -16.46
CA SER A 7 -15.29 2.55 -16.26
C SER A 7 -15.18 2.00 -14.84
N LYS A 8 -16.33 1.78 -14.20
CA LYS A 8 -16.43 1.18 -12.87
C LYS A 8 -16.20 -0.32 -12.96
N HIS A 9 -15.32 -0.84 -12.10
CA HIS A 9 -15.06 -2.27 -11.97
C HIS A 9 -15.19 -2.69 -10.50
N ILE A 10 -16.03 -3.69 -10.22
CA ILE A 10 -16.22 -4.22 -8.87
C ILE A 10 -15.38 -5.50 -8.76
N LEU A 11 -14.26 -5.39 -8.06
CA LEU A 11 -13.41 -6.51 -7.72
C LEU A 11 -14.08 -7.37 -6.64
N LYS A 12 -14.05 -8.70 -6.81
CA LYS A 12 -14.62 -9.68 -5.89
C LYS A 12 -13.51 -10.48 -5.25
N PHE A 13 -13.40 -10.45 -3.93
CA PHE A 13 -12.40 -11.26 -3.23
C PHE A 13 -12.72 -12.76 -3.36
N HIS A 14 -11.68 -13.60 -3.49
CA HIS A 14 -11.84 -15.07 -3.43
C HIS A 14 -12.42 -15.54 -2.10
N THR A 15 -11.95 -14.93 -1.01
CA THR A 15 -12.46 -15.14 0.36
C THR A 15 -12.64 -13.78 1.02
N PRO A 16 -13.64 -13.60 1.88
CA PRO A 16 -13.79 -12.36 2.62
C PRO A 16 -12.50 -12.01 3.37
N VAL A 17 -12.04 -10.78 3.20
CA VAL A 17 -10.80 -10.27 3.81
C VAL A 17 -11.15 -9.52 5.08
N GLY A 18 -10.63 -9.99 6.21
CA GLY A 18 -10.78 -9.32 7.51
C GLY A 18 -9.90 -8.08 7.60
N THR A 19 -10.52 -6.94 7.83
CA THR A 19 -9.85 -5.67 8.11
C THR A 19 -10.22 -5.18 9.50
N SER A 20 -9.53 -4.16 10.02
CA SER A 20 -9.89 -3.51 11.29
C SER A 20 -11.29 -2.89 11.29
N ARG A 21 -11.93 -2.77 10.12
CA ARG A 21 -13.27 -2.18 9.92
C ARG A 21 -14.34 -3.19 9.52
N GLY A 22 -14.04 -4.48 9.59
CA GLY A 22 -14.93 -5.56 9.19
C GLY A 22 -14.44 -6.34 7.99
N TYR A 23 -15.33 -7.18 7.42
CA TYR A 23 -15.00 -8.03 6.30
C TYR A 23 -15.32 -7.37 4.97
N LEU A 24 -14.36 -7.39 4.05
CA LEU A 24 -14.55 -6.97 2.66
C LEU A 24 -14.78 -8.19 1.78
N THR A 25 -15.88 -8.19 1.03
CA THR A 25 -16.21 -9.20 -0.01
C THR A 25 -16.00 -8.64 -1.41
N THR A 26 -16.10 -7.35 -1.56
CA THR A 26 -15.91 -6.62 -2.83
C THR A 26 -15.16 -5.32 -2.60
N LYS A 27 -14.58 -4.79 -3.68
CA LYS A 27 -13.92 -3.50 -3.71
C LYS A 27 -14.21 -2.79 -5.03
N THR A 28 -14.47 -1.48 -4.98
CA THR A 28 -14.69 -0.68 -6.18
C THR A 28 -13.39 -0.09 -6.68
N SER A 29 -13.15 -0.22 -7.98
CA SER A 29 -12.10 0.49 -8.71
C SER A 29 -12.69 1.15 -9.95
N TYR A 30 -12.09 2.24 -10.41
CA TYR A 30 -12.43 2.85 -11.69
C TYR A 30 -11.20 2.80 -12.59
N ILE A 31 -11.37 2.22 -13.78
CA ILE A 31 -10.30 2.14 -14.76
C ILE A 31 -10.41 3.34 -15.68
N ILE A 32 -9.41 4.19 -15.64
CA ILE A 32 -9.29 5.36 -16.50
C ILE A 32 -8.41 5.02 -17.71
N SER A 33 -8.87 5.42 -18.90
CA SER A 33 -8.11 5.31 -20.15
C SER A 33 -7.97 6.66 -20.79
N ILE A 34 -6.75 7.01 -21.22
CA ILE A 34 -6.41 8.27 -21.90
C ILE A 34 -5.84 7.95 -23.27
N LEU A 35 -6.19 8.74 -24.27
CA LEU A 35 -5.59 8.69 -25.61
C LEU A 35 -5.37 10.10 -26.16
N ASP A 36 -4.41 10.25 -27.08
CA ASP A 36 -4.35 11.40 -27.96
C ASP A 36 -5.10 11.08 -29.27
N THR A 37 -5.98 12.00 -29.70
CA THR A 37 -6.71 11.85 -30.97
C THR A 37 -5.83 11.82 -32.20
N ASN A 38 -4.58 12.27 -32.12
CA ASN A 38 -3.60 12.15 -33.18
C ASN A 38 -3.01 10.73 -33.29
N GLU A 39 -3.07 9.94 -32.19
CA GLU A 39 -2.59 8.55 -32.10
C GLU A 39 -3.65 7.68 -31.43
N PRO A 40 -4.84 7.49 -32.04
CA PRO A 40 -6.01 6.92 -31.40
C PRO A 40 -5.85 5.43 -31.00
N ASP A 41 -4.89 4.75 -31.59
CA ASP A 41 -4.59 3.35 -31.30
C ASP A 41 -3.76 3.17 -30.03
N ILE A 42 -3.13 4.23 -29.54
CA ILE A 42 -2.33 4.23 -28.30
C ILE A 42 -3.20 4.70 -27.13
N LYS A 43 -3.38 3.82 -26.14
CA LYS A 43 -4.17 4.11 -24.95
C LYS A 43 -3.35 3.85 -23.69
N GLY A 44 -3.25 4.89 -22.87
CA GLY A 44 -2.74 4.75 -21.50
C GLY A 44 -3.83 4.36 -20.54
N THR A 45 -3.54 3.46 -19.60
CA THR A 45 -4.49 2.89 -18.65
C THR A 45 -4.01 3.07 -17.23
N GLY A 46 -4.90 3.50 -16.33
CA GLY A 46 -4.64 3.61 -14.90
C GLY A 46 -5.84 3.16 -14.06
N GLU A 47 -5.66 3.08 -12.76
CA GLU A 47 -6.67 2.65 -11.82
C GLU A 47 -6.85 3.67 -10.69
N CYS A 48 -8.08 4.14 -10.50
CA CYS A 48 -8.50 4.87 -9.31
C CYS A 48 -9.06 3.83 -8.32
N SER A 49 -8.28 3.53 -7.28
CA SER A 49 -8.53 2.42 -6.36
C SER A 49 -9.13 2.93 -5.06
N LEU A 50 -10.35 2.48 -4.72
CA LEU A 50 -11.07 2.89 -3.51
C LEU A 50 -11.23 1.73 -2.53
N ILE A 51 -10.98 2.00 -1.26
CA ILE A 51 -11.38 1.13 -0.13
C ILE A 51 -12.40 1.91 0.68
N LYS A 52 -13.65 1.45 0.66
CA LYS A 52 -14.75 2.11 1.38
C LYS A 52 -14.42 2.30 2.85
N GLY A 53 -14.61 3.54 3.33
CA GLY A 53 -14.35 3.95 4.71
C GLY A 53 -12.85 4.03 5.09
N LEU A 54 -11.91 3.81 4.16
CA LEU A 54 -10.48 3.98 4.38
C LEU A 54 -9.86 5.01 3.43
N SER A 55 -10.17 4.94 2.12
CA SER A 55 -9.66 5.91 1.16
C SER A 55 -10.09 7.32 1.54
N PRO A 56 -9.17 8.30 1.47
CA PRO A 56 -9.48 9.68 1.83
C PRO A 56 -10.36 10.40 0.80
N ASP A 57 -10.58 9.82 -0.37
CA ASP A 57 -11.42 10.37 -1.44
C ASP A 57 -12.87 10.51 -0.97
N PRO A 58 -13.56 11.66 -1.24
CA PRO A 58 -14.97 11.86 -0.93
C PRO A 58 -15.86 10.88 -1.71
N GLU A 59 -16.57 9.99 -1.01
CA GLU A 59 -17.39 8.96 -1.67
C GLU A 59 -18.55 9.56 -2.50
N ASN A 60 -19.20 10.63 -2.02
CA ASN A 60 -20.40 11.20 -2.65
C ASN A 60 -20.10 11.92 -3.97
N ASP A 61 -18.94 12.57 -4.08
CA ASP A 61 -18.58 13.41 -5.22
C ASP A 61 -17.54 12.77 -6.14
N PHE A 62 -17.12 11.54 -5.83
CA PHE A 62 -16.04 10.86 -6.53
C PHE A 62 -16.31 10.70 -8.03
N GLU A 63 -17.48 10.15 -8.39
CA GLU A 63 -17.84 9.94 -9.79
C GLU A 63 -18.02 11.27 -10.55
N VAL A 64 -18.51 12.32 -9.87
CA VAL A 64 -18.63 13.68 -10.44
C VAL A 64 -17.25 14.25 -10.76
N MET A 65 -16.28 14.11 -9.83
CA MET A 65 -14.93 14.60 -10.08
C MET A 65 -14.22 13.78 -11.17
N LEU A 66 -14.40 12.46 -11.19
CA LEU A 66 -13.86 11.60 -12.23
C LEU A 66 -14.41 11.94 -13.61
N ALA A 67 -15.72 12.26 -13.70
CA ALA A 67 -16.33 12.72 -14.95
C ALA A 67 -15.70 14.03 -15.44
N LYS A 68 -15.50 15.02 -14.57
CA LYS A 68 -14.81 16.29 -14.91
C LYS A 68 -13.38 16.04 -15.44
N VAL A 69 -12.66 15.11 -14.85
CA VAL A 69 -11.32 14.71 -15.34
C VAL A 69 -11.41 14.10 -16.72
N CYS A 70 -12.44 13.30 -17.00
CA CYS A 70 -12.64 12.68 -18.32
C CYS A 70 -13.07 13.71 -19.38
N GLU A 71 -13.83 14.75 -19.01
CA GLU A 71 -14.26 15.83 -19.90
C GLU A 71 -13.08 16.69 -20.38
N ASP A 72 -12.15 17.01 -19.49
CA ASP A 72 -10.95 17.82 -19.82
C ASP A 72 -9.68 17.25 -19.17
N PRO A 73 -9.17 16.10 -19.64
CA PRO A 73 -7.99 15.48 -19.04
C PRO A 73 -6.74 16.36 -19.12
N ALA A 74 -6.65 17.24 -20.11
CA ALA A 74 -5.50 18.14 -20.30
C ALA A 74 -5.33 19.12 -19.11
N LYS A 75 -6.44 19.55 -18.52
CA LYS A 75 -6.46 20.42 -17.33
C LYS A 75 -5.80 19.74 -16.11
N TYR A 76 -5.87 18.40 -16.01
CA TYR A 76 -5.51 17.67 -14.81
C TYR A 76 -4.19 16.89 -14.89
N ILE A 77 -3.64 16.68 -16.09
CA ILE A 77 -2.38 15.92 -16.28
C ILE A 77 -1.13 16.60 -15.73
N SER A 78 -1.19 17.89 -15.40
CA SER A 78 -0.09 18.55 -14.68
C SER A 78 0.10 18.04 -13.25
N PHE A 79 -0.88 17.29 -12.72
CA PHE A 79 -0.96 16.72 -11.35
C PHE A 79 -0.84 17.77 -10.22
N ALA A 80 -0.63 19.04 -10.55
CA ALA A 80 -0.58 20.16 -9.61
C ALA A 80 -1.97 20.80 -9.41
N ASN A 81 -3.01 20.37 -10.14
CA ASN A 81 -4.33 20.95 -10.05
C ASN A 81 -4.91 20.75 -8.63
N PRO A 82 -5.27 21.84 -7.93
CA PRO A 82 -5.77 21.78 -6.56
C PRO A 82 -7.10 21.02 -6.42
N ASP A 83 -7.89 20.94 -7.50
CA ASP A 83 -9.15 20.18 -7.51
C ASP A 83 -8.93 18.69 -7.16
N LEU A 84 -7.72 18.14 -7.44
CA LEU A 84 -7.36 16.77 -7.13
C LEU A 84 -6.75 16.56 -5.73
N ASN A 85 -6.59 17.60 -4.92
CA ASN A 85 -6.00 17.45 -3.59
C ASN A 85 -6.83 16.56 -2.67
N CYS A 86 -8.16 16.56 -2.83
CA CYS A 86 -9.05 15.68 -2.08
C CYS A 86 -9.35 14.33 -2.76
N TYR A 87 -8.76 14.07 -3.94
CA TYR A 87 -9.01 12.86 -4.73
C TYR A 87 -7.71 12.14 -5.09
N PRO A 88 -6.97 11.64 -4.09
CA PRO A 88 -5.67 11.00 -4.31
C PRO A 88 -5.74 9.79 -5.23
N SER A 89 -6.81 8.99 -5.21
CA SER A 89 -6.95 7.84 -6.08
C SER A 89 -7.20 8.23 -7.54
N ILE A 90 -7.94 9.33 -7.80
CA ILE A 90 -8.11 9.86 -9.17
C ILE A 90 -6.75 10.38 -9.68
N ARG A 91 -6.00 11.08 -8.84
CA ARG A 91 -4.66 11.57 -9.21
C ARG A 91 -3.74 10.41 -9.55
N PHE A 92 -3.70 9.36 -8.74
CA PHE A 92 -2.89 8.16 -9.01
C PHE A 92 -3.32 7.48 -10.32
N GLY A 93 -4.63 7.28 -10.52
CA GLY A 93 -5.15 6.67 -11.76
C GLY A 93 -4.82 7.49 -13.01
N LEU A 94 -4.95 8.81 -12.93
CA LEU A 94 -4.62 9.72 -14.03
C LEU A 94 -3.11 9.74 -14.31
N GLU A 95 -2.27 9.82 -13.27
CA GLU A 95 -0.81 9.81 -13.38
C GLU A 95 -0.30 8.52 -14.04
N THR A 96 -0.85 7.37 -13.62
CA THR A 96 -0.48 6.07 -14.19
C THR A 96 -0.94 5.94 -15.63
N ALA A 97 -2.19 6.35 -15.95
CA ALA A 97 -2.70 6.34 -17.32
C ALA A 97 -1.89 7.26 -18.25
N TRP A 98 -1.55 8.46 -17.78
CA TRP A 98 -0.72 9.39 -18.54
C TRP A 98 0.69 8.82 -18.80
N LYS A 99 1.31 8.26 -17.77
CA LYS A 99 2.63 7.63 -17.87
C LYS A 99 2.62 6.46 -18.87
N ASP A 100 1.59 5.63 -18.83
CA ASP A 100 1.41 4.52 -19.77
C ASP A 100 1.23 5.04 -21.21
N LEU A 101 0.41 6.10 -21.42
CA LEU A 101 0.25 6.73 -22.74
C LEU A 101 1.60 7.23 -23.28
N GLN A 102 2.36 7.96 -22.46
CA GLN A 102 3.69 8.46 -22.83
C GLN A 102 4.69 7.34 -23.17
N SER A 103 4.49 6.14 -22.59
CA SER A 103 5.27 4.94 -22.85
C SER A 103 4.73 4.09 -24.01
N GLY A 104 3.79 4.63 -24.80
CA GLY A 104 3.20 3.98 -25.97
C GLY A 104 2.08 2.99 -25.64
N GLY A 105 1.43 3.09 -24.49
CA GLY A 105 0.27 2.27 -24.09
C GLY A 105 0.58 0.79 -23.84
N LYS A 106 1.84 0.46 -23.58
CA LYS A 106 2.34 -0.93 -23.47
C LYS A 106 2.30 -1.48 -22.06
N LYS A 107 1.79 -0.72 -21.10
CA LYS A 107 1.76 -1.06 -19.67
C LYS A 107 3.17 -1.21 -19.04
N ILE A 108 4.18 -0.76 -19.75
CA ILE A 108 5.57 -0.61 -19.27
C ILE A 108 5.80 0.86 -18.98
N LEU A 109 5.56 1.27 -17.75
CA LEU A 109 5.64 2.67 -17.32
C LEU A 109 7.07 3.10 -17.01
N PHE A 110 7.89 2.16 -16.52
CA PHE A 110 9.28 2.37 -16.12
C PHE A 110 10.13 1.21 -16.61
N SER A 111 10.84 1.40 -17.71
CA SER A 111 11.77 0.37 -18.22
C SER A 111 12.91 0.14 -17.23
N SER A 112 13.16 -1.12 -16.87
CA SER A 112 14.13 -1.50 -15.82
C SER A 112 14.41 -3.01 -15.87
N ASP A 113 15.36 -3.48 -15.07
CA ASP A 113 15.64 -4.91 -14.91
C ASP A 113 14.42 -5.71 -14.41
N PHE A 114 13.53 -5.05 -13.66
CA PHE A 114 12.26 -5.65 -13.25
C PHE A 114 11.35 -5.95 -14.46
N THR A 115 11.18 -4.97 -15.35
CA THR A 115 10.31 -5.11 -16.54
C THR A 115 10.90 -6.03 -17.60
N GLU A 116 12.20 -6.32 -17.53
CA GLU A 116 12.91 -7.28 -18.38
C GLU A 116 13.09 -8.67 -17.72
N ASN A 117 12.41 -8.90 -16.59
CA ASN A 117 12.47 -10.16 -15.82
C ASN A 117 13.89 -10.55 -15.35
N ARG A 118 14.78 -9.58 -15.19
CA ARG A 118 16.14 -9.82 -14.68
C ARG A 118 16.22 -9.75 -13.16
N SER A 119 15.36 -8.95 -12.53
CA SER A 119 15.33 -8.73 -11.08
C SER A 119 13.91 -8.79 -10.54
N GLY A 120 13.76 -9.10 -9.23
CA GLY A 120 12.51 -9.06 -8.48
C GLY A 120 12.52 -7.98 -7.41
N ILE A 121 11.36 -7.77 -6.80
CA ILE A 121 11.16 -6.89 -5.65
C ILE A 121 10.92 -7.76 -4.42
N PRO A 122 11.75 -7.70 -3.36
CA PRO A 122 11.47 -8.41 -2.12
C PRO A 122 10.15 -7.93 -1.51
N ILE A 123 9.26 -8.87 -1.15
CA ILE A 123 7.95 -8.52 -0.58
C ILE A 123 7.68 -9.26 0.73
N ASN A 124 6.84 -8.67 1.58
CA ASN A 124 6.37 -9.34 2.77
C ASN A 124 5.18 -10.27 2.46
N GLY A 125 5.13 -11.40 3.15
CA GLY A 125 3.97 -12.27 3.21
C GLY A 125 2.95 -11.72 4.20
N LEU A 126 1.74 -11.39 3.73
CA LEU A 126 0.66 -10.90 4.57
C LEU A 126 -0.09 -12.09 5.19
N ILE A 127 -0.30 -12.03 6.52
CA ILE A 127 -1.08 -12.97 7.29
C ILE A 127 -2.40 -12.31 7.68
N TRP A 128 -3.48 -12.86 7.18
CA TRP A 128 -4.83 -12.37 7.48
C TRP A 128 -5.32 -12.83 8.83
N MET A 129 -6.26 -12.08 9.39
CA MET A 129 -6.94 -12.43 10.64
C MET A 129 -7.62 -13.80 10.53
N GLY A 130 -7.60 -14.55 11.61
CA GLY A 130 -8.19 -15.90 11.68
C GLY A 130 -7.99 -16.54 13.05
N SER A 131 -8.37 -17.81 13.19
CA SER A 131 -8.05 -18.58 14.39
C SER A 131 -6.53 -18.80 14.51
N ARG A 132 -6.04 -19.07 15.72
CA ARG A 132 -4.63 -19.41 15.98
C ARG A 132 -4.07 -20.44 14.98
N ALA A 133 -4.81 -21.55 14.78
CA ALA A 133 -4.37 -22.60 13.85
C ALA A 133 -4.24 -22.10 12.41
N ASN A 134 -5.23 -21.30 11.96
CA ASN A 134 -5.22 -20.71 10.62
C ASN A 134 -4.05 -19.72 10.44
N ILE A 135 -3.81 -18.86 11.42
CA ILE A 135 -2.68 -17.90 11.37
C ILE A 135 -1.34 -18.63 11.25
N LEU A 136 -1.09 -19.64 12.12
CA LEU A 136 0.15 -20.42 12.08
C LEU A 136 0.31 -21.18 10.75
N GLN A 137 -0.77 -21.72 10.21
CA GLN A 137 -0.77 -22.35 8.88
C GLN A 137 -0.40 -21.34 7.78
N GLN A 138 -1.01 -20.16 7.77
CA GLN A 138 -0.66 -19.10 6.81
C GLN A 138 0.84 -18.75 6.91
N VAL A 139 1.39 -18.59 8.11
CA VAL A 139 2.82 -18.28 8.32
C VAL A 139 3.70 -19.36 7.68
N ARG A 140 3.46 -20.64 7.98
CA ARG A 140 4.23 -21.75 7.42
C ARG A 140 4.17 -21.77 5.90
N MET A 141 2.97 -21.63 5.32
CA MET A 141 2.78 -21.55 3.86
C MET A 141 3.59 -20.41 3.25
N ARG A 142 3.59 -19.20 3.86
CA ARG A 142 4.37 -18.08 3.33
C ARG A 142 5.87 -18.35 3.39
N ILE A 143 6.36 -18.98 4.46
CA ILE A 143 7.78 -19.32 4.59
C ILE A 143 8.18 -20.39 3.55
N GLU A 144 7.34 -21.40 3.32
CA GLU A 144 7.52 -22.42 2.28
C GLU A 144 7.51 -21.79 0.86
N GLU A 145 6.71 -20.75 0.64
CA GLU A 145 6.70 -19.95 -0.58
C GLU A 145 7.96 -19.03 -0.71
N GLY A 146 8.87 -19.07 0.25
CA GLY A 146 10.15 -18.36 0.23
C GLY A 146 10.13 -16.95 0.81
N TYR A 147 9.04 -16.51 1.43
CA TYR A 147 9.01 -15.20 2.08
C TYR A 147 9.97 -15.16 3.28
N ARG A 148 10.72 -14.07 3.38
CA ARG A 148 11.63 -13.78 4.50
C ARG A 148 11.17 -12.62 5.38
N CYS A 149 10.04 -12.02 5.05
CA CYS A 149 9.36 -11.02 5.89
C CYS A 149 7.88 -11.40 6.00
N ILE A 150 7.40 -11.50 7.22
CA ILE A 150 6.00 -11.81 7.53
C ILE A 150 5.38 -10.59 8.21
N LYS A 151 4.21 -10.16 7.72
CA LYS A 151 3.40 -9.10 8.34
C LYS A 151 2.12 -9.70 8.89
N MET A 152 1.92 -9.68 10.22
CA MET A 152 0.73 -10.21 10.89
C MET A 152 -0.13 -9.08 11.44
N LYS A 153 -1.44 -9.14 11.23
CA LYS A 153 -2.39 -8.21 11.87
C LYS A 153 -2.59 -8.57 13.34
N VAL A 154 -2.61 -7.54 14.21
CA VAL A 154 -2.83 -7.64 15.65
C VAL A 154 -3.92 -6.67 16.11
N GLY A 155 -4.48 -6.89 17.31
CA GLY A 155 -5.53 -6.04 17.88
C GLY A 155 -6.95 -6.53 17.59
N ALA A 156 -7.12 -7.70 16.95
CA ALA A 156 -8.43 -8.29 16.67
C ALA A 156 -8.77 -9.45 17.61
N LEU A 157 -7.76 -10.19 18.10
CA LEU A 157 -7.92 -11.25 19.07
C LEU A 157 -7.62 -10.73 20.49
N ASP A 158 -7.82 -11.58 21.50
CA ASP A 158 -7.27 -11.28 22.83
C ASP A 158 -5.75 -11.13 22.75
N PHE A 159 -5.22 -10.09 23.38
CA PHE A 159 -3.80 -9.77 23.29
C PHE A 159 -2.87 -10.91 23.75
N LYS A 160 -3.29 -11.69 24.78
CA LYS A 160 -2.51 -12.84 25.25
C LYS A 160 -2.47 -13.94 24.20
N GLU A 161 -3.56 -14.13 23.44
CA GLU A 161 -3.60 -15.09 22.35
C GLU A 161 -2.68 -14.65 21.21
N GLU A 162 -2.70 -13.36 20.83
CA GLU A 162 -1.79 -12.79 19.81
C GLU A 162 -0.32 -12.96 20.21
N ILE A 163 0.03 -12.66 21.46
CA ILE A 163 1.38 -12.91 21.99
C ILE A 163 1.74 -14.39 21.95
N GLY A 164 0.80 -15.29 22.29
CA GLY A 164 1.01 -16.72 22.20
C GLY A 164 1.29 -17.21 20.77
N ILE A 165 0.62 -16.63 19.77
CA ILE A 165 0.87 -16.91 18.35
C ILE A 165 2.28 -16.40 17.94
N LEU A 166 2.61 -15.15 18.26
CA LEU A 166 3.90 -14.56 17.92
C LEU A 166 5.06 -15.29 18.60
N LYS A 167 4.92 -15.71 19.85
CA LYS A 167 5.91 -16.57 20.54
C LYS A 167 6.11 -17.89 19.83
N THR A 168 5.04 -18.55 19.38
CA THR A 168 5.13 -19.79 18.61
C THR A 168 5.89 -19.56 17.29
N ILE A 169 5.61 -18.46 16.59
CA ILE A 169 6.32 -18.10 15.36
C ILE A 169 7.82 -17.91 15.65
N ARG A 170 8.19 -17.19 16.71
CA ARG A 170 9.60 -16.98 17.08
C ARG A 170 10.33 -18.23 17.58
N GLN A 171 9.60 -19.17 18.18
CA GLN A 171 10.17 -20.47 18.54
C GLN A 171 10.49 -21.34 17.31
N GLU A 172 9.63 -21.27 16.28
CA GLU A 172 9.83 -22.00 15.02
C GLU A 172 10.86 -21.31 14.11
N TYR A 173 10.89 -19.97 14.10
CA TYR A 173 11.70 -19.14 13.19
C TYR A 173 12.38 -18.00 13.96
N LYS A 174 13.70 -18.02 14.00
CA LYS A 174 14.50 -16.99 14.69
C LYS A 174 14.50 -15.68 13.91
N ASN A 175 15.01 -14.61 14.52
CA ASN A 175 15.10 -13.29 13.89
C ASN A 175 15.97 -13.29 12.62
N ASP A 176 17.02 -14.10 12.59
CA ASP A 176 17.91 -14.26 11.42
C ASP A 176 17.21 -15.02 10.27
N ASP A 177 16.19 -15.83 10.57
CA ASP A 177 15.45 -16.59 9.55
C ASP A 177 14.41 -15.74 8.85
N ILE A 178 13.64 -14.93 9.64
CA ILE A 178 12.55 -14.10 9.14
C ILE A 178 12.46 -12.75 9.85
N VAL A 179 12.16 -11.71 9.07
CA VAL A 179 11.72 -10.41 9.58
C VAL A 179 10.24 -10.50 9.95
N LEU A 180 9.89 -10.12 11.18
CA LEU A 180 8.50 -10.14 11.66
C LEU A 180 8.02 -8.71 11.87
N ARG A 181 6.96 -8.32 11.16
CA ARG A 181 6.23 -7.06 11.30
C ARG A 181 4.84 -7.34 11.85
N VAL A 182 4.32 -6.44 12.66
CA VAL A 182 2.91 -6.49 13.11
C VAL A 182 2.20 -5.21 12.73
N ASP A 183 0.88 -5.32 12.49
CA ASP A 183 0.03 -4.22 12.06
C ASP A 183 -1.20 -4.15 12.96
N ALA A 184 -1.29 -3.09 13.75
CA ALA A 184 -2.38 -2.87 14.70
C ALA A 184 -3.56 -2.07 14.12
N ASN A 185 -3.40 -1.41 12.97
CA ASN A 185 -4.41 -0.53 12.37
C ASN A 185 -5.11 0.40 13.39
N GLY A 186 -4.36 0.95 14.32
CA GLY A 186 -4.88 1.85 15.36
C GLY A 186 -5.70 1.18 16.48
N ALA A 187 -5.60 -0.14 16.65
CA ALA A 187 -6.45 -0.87 17.60
C ALA A 187 -6.09 -0.68 19.08
N PHE A 188 -4.88 -0.23 19.40
CA PHE A 188 -4.49 -0.08 20.79
C PHE A 188 -5.02 1.23 21.39
N GLN A 189 -5.58 1.14 22.61
CA GLN A 189 -5.86 2.33 23.41
C GLN A 189 -4.52 2.92 23.87
N TYR A 190 -4.39 4.25 23.78
CA TYR A 190 -3.13 4.95 24.08
C TYR A 190 -2.57 4.58 25.45
N GLU A 191 -3.42 4.59 26.49
CA GLU A 191 -3.05 4.34 27.89
C GLU A 191 -2.42 2.95 28.11
N LYS A 192 -2.74 1.98 27.22
CA LYS A 192 -2.24 0.61 27.27
C LYS A 192 -1.23 0.29 26.17
N ALA A 193 -1.02 1.22 25.24
CA ALA A 193 -0.20 0.95 24.04
C ALA A 193 1.26 0.69 24.46
N LEU A 194 1.85 1.54 25.30
CA LEU A 194 3.25 1.39 25.72
C LEU A 194 3.49 0.08 26.50
N GLU A 195 2.54 -0.35 27.35
CA GLU A 195 2.62 -1.63 28.05
C GLU A 195 2.64 -2.80 27.07
N LYS A 196 1.73 -2.78 26.08
CA LYS A 196 1.68 -3.79 25.02
C LYS A 196 2.97 -3.82 24.19
N LEU A 197 3.52 -2.65 23.85
CA LEU A 197 4.76 -2.53 23.09
C LEU A 197 5.97 -3.08 23.86
N LYS A 198 6.02 -2.91 25.17
CA LYS A 198 7.04 -3.56 26.01
C LYS A 198 6.97 -5.07 25.97
N ILE A 199 5.77 -5.66 26.00
CA ILE A 199 5.61 -7.11 25.87
C ILE A 199 5.99 -7.57 24.46
N LEU A 200 5.59 -6.84 23.42
CA LEU A 200 5.92 -7.14 22.03
C LEU A 200 7.41 -7.04 21.73
N SER A 201 8.16 -6.19 22.44
CA SER A 201 9.61 -6.04 22.23
C SER A 201 10.43 -7.29 22.55
N GLU A 202 9.90 -8.18 23.42
CA GLU A 202 10.54 -9.47 23.72
C GLU A 202 10.55 -10.43 22.50
N LEU A 203 9.83 -10.09 21.41
CA LEU A 203 9.65 -10.93 20.24
C LEU A 203 10.50 -10.48 19.04
N GLU A 204 11.45 -9.58 19.26
CA GLU A 204 12.37 -9.09 18.21
C GLU A 204 11.64 -8.65 16.93
N LEU A 205 10.56 -7.87 17.09
CA LEU A 205 9.80 -7.34 15.96
C LEU A 205 10.60 -6.25 15.23
N HIS A 206 10.57 -6.30 13.90
CA HIS A 206 11.14 -5.24 13.07
C HIS A 206 10.39 -3.91 13.29
N SER A 207 9.06 -3.97 13.33
CA SER A 207 8.22 -2.79 13.51
C SER A 207 6.78 -3.16 13.87
N ILE A 208 6.09 -2.20 14.49
CA ILE A 208 4.64 -2.17 14.62
C ILE A 208 4.07 -1.05 13.76
N GLU A 209 3.08 -1.38 12.90
CA GLU A 209 2.37 -0.45 12.06
C GLU A 209 1.16 0.12 12.81
N GLN A 210 1.01 1.45 12.80
CA GLN A 210 -0.09 2.24 13.35
C GLN A 210 -0.65 1.67 14.68
N PRO A 211 0.10 1.76 15.79
CA PRO A 211 -0.32 1.14 17.06
C PRO A 211 -1.59 1.75 17.65
N ILE A 212 -1.75 3.06 17.58
CA ILE A 212 -2.91 3.81 18.07
C ILE A 212 -3.66 4.49 16.93
N LYS A 213 -4.90 4.92 17.19
CA LYS A 213 -5.72 5.63 16.19
C LYS A 213 -5.00 6.89 15.69
N PRO A 214 -5.05 7.17 14.38
CA PRO A 214 -4.43 8.35 13.81
C PRO A 214 -5.17 9.63 14.21
N GLY A 215 -4.49 10.79 14.07
CA GLY A 215 -5.04 12.13 14.25
C GLY A 215 -4.61 12.84 15.54
N ASN A 216 -3.82 12.19 16.41
CA ASN A 216 -3.20 12.87 17.56
C ASN A 216 -1.68 12.69 17.50
N TRP A 217 -1.01 13.69 16.94
CA TRP A 217 0.44 13.65 16.69
C TRP A 217 1.25 13.66 17.98
N GLU A 218 0.80 14.36 19.02
CA GLU A 218 1.48 14.45 20.31
C GLU A 218 1.50 13.08 21.01
N LEU A 219 0.37 12.38 21.04
CA LEU A 219 0.30 11.04 21.62
C LEU A 219 1.11 10.03 20.82
N MET A 220 1.08 10.11 19.47
CA MET A 220 1.90 9.26 18.62
C MET A 220 3.39 9.56 18.78
N ALA A 221 3.78 10.83 18.91
CA ALA A 221 5.15 11.25 19.15
C ALA A 221 5.68 10.70 20.49
N GLU A 222 4.90 10.85 21.56
CA GLU A 222 5.26 10.29 22.87
C GLU A 222 5.42 8.76 22.80
N LEU A 223 4.55 8.09 22.06
CA LEU A 223 4.64 6.65 21.87
C LEU A 223 5.88 6.25 21.05
N CYS A 224 6.18 6.96 19.96
CA CYS A 224 7.39 6.74 19.16
C CYS A 224 8.68 6.92 19.96
N GLU A 225 8.73 7.93 20.82
CA GLU A 225 9.88 8.20 21.69
C GLU A 225 10.12 7.10 22.74
N LYS A 226 9.02 6.60 23.37
CA LYS A 226 9.09 5.65 24.48
C LYS A 226 9.02 4.18 24.07
N SER A 227 8.62 3.89 22.84
CA SER A 227 8.41 2.53 22.36
C SER A 227 9.72 1.77 22.17
N PRO A 228 9.87 0.57 22.79
CA PRO A 228 11.00 -0.30 22.51
C PRO A 228 10.86 -1.04 21.16
N VAL A 229 9.67 -1.01 20.53
CA VAL A 229 9.42 -1.55 19.18
C VAL A 229 9.36 -0.38 18.19
N PRO A 230 10.13 -0.40 17.08
CA PRO A 230 10.06 0.64 16.06
C PRO A 230 8.65 0.84 15.52
N VAL A 231 8.14 2.08 15.53
CA VAL A 231 6.81 2.41 15.02
C VAL A 231 6.88 2.79 13.55
N ALA A 232 5.90 2.29 12.78
CA ALA A 232 5.67 2.63 11.38
C ALA A 232 4.30 3.31 11.23
N LEU A 233 4.24 4.49 10.61
CA LEU A 233 2.98 5.20 10.35
C LEU A 233 2.38 4.73 9.03
N ASP A 234 1.08 4.47 9.02
CA ASP A 234 0.27 4.14 7.85
C ASP A 234 -0.91 5.12 7.72
N GLU A 235 -2.00 4.87 8.45
CA GLU A 235 -3.21 5.68 8.36
C GLU A 235 -2.99 7.14 8.77
N GLU A 236 -1.99 7.45 9.56
CA GLU A 236 -1.61 8.82 9.93
C GLU A 236 -1.34 9.70 8.71
N LEU A 237 -0.80 9.11 7.62
CA LEU A 237 -0.39 9.84 6.42
C LEU A 237 -1.56 10.24 5.50
N PHE A 238 -2.76 9.68 5.71
CA PHE A 238 -3.91 9.89 4.82
C PHE A 238 -4.78 11.07 5.21
N PHE A 239 -4.64 11.60 6.42
CA PHE A 239 -5.42 12.75 6.86
C PHE A 239 -4.96 14.02 6.15
N ARG A 240 -5.93 14.91 5.88
CA ARG A 240 -5.66 16.15 5.15
C ARG A 240 -4.56 16.98 5.79
N ASP A 241 -4.60 17.12 7.12
CA ASP A 241 -3.59 17.87 7.87
C ASP A 241 -2.18 17.29 7.68
N ALA A 242 -2.05 15.98 7.56
CA ALA A 242 -0.80 15.30 7.28
C ALA A 242 -0.32 15.56 5.85
N VAL A 243 -1.23 15.49 4.86
CA VAL A 243 -0.91 15.71 3.45
C VAL A 243 -0.42 17.15 3.21
N ASP A 244 -1.02 18.12 3.88
CA ASP A 244 -0.66 19.54 3.75
C ASP A 244 0.60 19.90 4.57
N ASN A 245 0.94 19.14 5.61
CA ASN A 245 2.01 19.43 6.57
C ASN A 245 2.99 18.26 6.81
N LYS A 246 3.40 17.56 5.76
CA LYS A 246 4.27 16.36 5.81
C LYS A 246 5.54 16.54 6.67
N SER A 247 6.25 17.64 6.45
CA SER A 247 7.46 17.99 7.17
C SER A 247 7.20 18.17 8.67
N ASN A 248 6.13 18.88 9.02
CA ASN A 248 5.75 19.09 10.40
C ASN A 248 5.33 17.78 11.08
N LEU A 249 4.51 16.95 10.43
CA LEU A 249 4.10 15.65 10.95
C LEU A 249 5.33 14.79 11.30
N LEU A 250 6.25 14.63 10.36
CA LEU A 250 7.42 13.77 10.56
C LEU A 250 8.40 14.35 11.60
N SER A 251 8.54 15.68 11.67
CA SER A 251 9.40 16.33 12.65
C SER A 251 8.83 16.26 14.09
N VAL A 252 7.50 16.25 14.23
CA VAL A 252 6.81 16.11 15.53
C VAL A 252 6.81 14.66 15.99
N ILE A 253 6.32 13.75 15.15
CA ILE A 253 6.11 12.33 15.53
C ILE A 253 7.44 11.56 15.57
N ARG A 254 8.35 11.82 14.65
CA ARG A 254 9.66 11.15 14.50
C ARG A 254 9.53 9.62 14.48
N PRO A 255 8.68 9.08 13.59
CA PRO A 255 8.51 7.64 13.50
C PRO A 255 9.78 6.98 12.97
N ARG A 256 10.02 5.71 13.31
CA ARG A 256 11.13 4.96 12.72
C ARG A 256 10.89 4.65 11.25
N TYR A 257 9.62 4.45 10.85
CA TYR A 257 9.24 4.13 9.48
C TYR A 257 7.94 4.82 9.08
N ILE A 258 7.75 5.00 7.76
CA ILE A 258 6.47 5.35 7.17
C ILE A 258 6.10 4.34 6.07
N ILE A 259 4.80 4.11 5.87
CA ILE A 259 4.27 3.17 4.89
C ILE A 259 3.53 3.96 3.82
N LEU A 260 3.96 3.80 2.59
CA LEU A 260 3.45 4.59 1.48
C LEU A 260 2.51 3.77 0.60
N LYS A 261 1.28 4.26 0.47
CA LYS A 261 0.25 3.73 -0.42
C LYS A 261 -0.07 4.76 -1.51
N PRO A 262 0.64 4.77 -2.64
CA PRO A 262 0.53 5.83 -3.64
C PRO A 262 -0.89 6.14 -4.10
N SER A 263 -1.76 5.13 -4.23
CA SER A 263 -3.17 5.36 -4.58
C SER A 263 -3.97 6.12 -3.50
N MET A 264 -3.52 6.13 -2.24
CA MET A 264 -4.12 6.89 -1.14
C MET A 264 -3.41 8.23 -0.86
N LEU A 265 -2.18 8.38 -1.36
CA LEU A 265 -1.34 9.56 -1.12
C LEU A 265 -1.37 10.55 -2.29
N GLY A 266 -1.99 10.20 -3.42
CA GLY A 266 -2.09 11.07 -4.58
C GLY A 266 -1.04 10.81 -5.66
N GLY A 267 -0.63 9.55 -5.81
CA GLY A 267 0.24 9.10 -6.90
C GLY A 267 1.74 9.08 -6.56
N PHE A 268 2.54 8.89 -7.58
CA PHE A 268 4.00 8.76 -7.46
C PHE A 268 4.66 10.06 -7.01
N ALA A 269 4.26 11.19 -7.62
CA ALA A 269 4.82 12.49 -7.29
C ALA A 269 4.58 12.85 -5.81
N LYS A 270 3.36 12.64 -5.31
CA LYS A 270 3.02 12.91 -3.90
C LYS A 270 3.71 11.94 -2.95
N SER A 271 3.88 10.70 -3.35
CA SER A 271 4.65 9.72 -2.57
C SER A 271 6.14 10.06 -2.51
N MET A 272 6.72 10.62 -3.58
CA MET A 272 8.10 11.13 -3.56
C MET A 272 8.29 12.29 -2.58
N GLU A 273 7.29 13.17 -2.44
CA GLU A 273 7.34 14.24 -1.41
C GLU A 273 7.46 13.62 0.00
N TRP A 274 6.70 12.55 0.29
CA TRP A 274 6.81 11.82 1.56
C TRP A 274 8.18 11.15 1.76
N ILE A 275 8.74 10.54 0.71
CA ILE A 275 10.08 9.93 0.76
C ILE A 275 11.12 10.99 1.11
N HIS A 276 11.12 12.14 0.43
CA HIS A 276 12.05 13.23 0.71
C HIS A 276 11.95 13.74 2.16
N GLU A 277 10.73 13.88 2.70
CA GLU A 277 10.56 14.32 4.10
C GLU A 277 11.00 13.23 5.09
N ALA A 278 10.75 11.95 4.78
CA ALA A 278 11.21 10.83 5.59
C ALA A 278 12.75 10.76 5.65
N GLU A 279 13.43 10.96 4.52
CA GLU A 279 14.88 10.98 4.45
C GLU A 279 15.49 12.10 5.29
N LYS A 280 14.89 13.31 5.30
CA LYS A 280 15.32 14.45 6.14
C LYS A 280 15.21 14.14 7.64
N THR A 281 14.25 13.31 8.03
CA THR A 281 14.01 12.93 9.43
C THR A 281 14.64 11.59 9.82
N ASN A 282 15.43 10.97 8.93
CA ASN A 282 15.99 9.63 9.08
C ASN A 282 14.94 8.54 9.36
N SER A 283 13.73 8.72 8.85
CA SER A 283 12.68 7.71 8.85
C SER A 283 12.84 6.79 7.64
N GLY A 284 12.89 5.47 7.87
CA GLY A 284 12.82 4.49 6.78
C GLY A 284 11.41 4.47 6.18
N TRP A 285 11.28 3.84 4.99
CA TRP A 285 9.99 3.75 4.32
C TRP A 285 9.89 2.50 3.45
N TRP A 286 8.66 2.07 3.16
CA TRP A 286 8.37 1.07 2.14
C TRP A 286 7.04 1.33 1.46
N ILE A 287 6.91 0.78 0.25
CA ILE A 287 5.68 0.88 -0.54
C ILE A 287 4.77 -0.30 -0.23
N THR A 288 3.47 -0.02 -0.13
CA THR A 288 2.43 -1.03 0.07
C THR A 288 1.26 -0.78 -0.88
N SER A 289 0.70 -1.86 -1.42
CA SER A 289 -0.55 -1.84 -2.17
C SER A 289 -1.72 -1.49 -1.23
N ALA A 290 -2.67 -0.72 -1.75
CA ALA A 290 -3.98 -0.49 -1.16
C ALA A 290 -5.05 -1.37 -1.83
N LEU A 291 -4.72 -2.63 -2.07
CA LEU A 291 -5.58 -3.64 -2.71
C LEU A 291 -6.00 -3.25 -4.14
N GLU A 292 -5.10 -2.66 -4.90
CA GLU A 292 -5.32 -2.36 -6.31
C GLU A 292 -5.56 -3.65 -7.10
N SER A 293 -6.24 -3.52 -8.25
CA SER A 293 -6.26 -4.56 -9.26
C SER A 293 -4.86 -4.76 -9.85
N ASN A 294 -4.71 -5.73 -10.73
CA ASN A 294 -3.44 -5.95 -11.42
C ASN A 294 -3.00 -4.76 -12.30
N ILE A 295 -3.91 -3.82 -12.62
CA ILE A 295 -3.57 -2.57 -13.34
C ILE A 295 -2.76 -1.65 -12.41
N GLY A 296 -3.31 -1.29 -11.26
CA GLY A 296 -2.63 -0.44 -10.30
C GLY A 296 -1.41 -1.10 -9.68
N LEU A 297 -1.49 -2.40 -9.37
CA LEU A 297 -0.37 -3.16 -8.82
C LEU A 297 0.82 -3.22 -9.80
N ASN A 298 0.56 -3.36 -11.10
CA ASN A 298 1.61 -3.31 -12.13
C ASN A 298 2.36 -1.97 -12.12
N ALA A 299 1.62 -0.87 -12.04
CA ALA A 299 2.20 0.46 -11.98
C ALA A 299 3.01 0.68 -10.69
N LEU A 300 2.47 0.26 -9.54
CA LEU A 300 3.15 0.31 -8.25
C LEU A 300 4.44 -0.49 -8.25
N ALA A 301 4.42 -1.73 -8.76
CA ALA A 301 5.59 -2.60 -8.77
C ALA A 301 6.73 -2.00 -9.60
N GLN A 302 6.42 -1.52 -10.80
CA GLN A 302 7.43 -0.91 -11.67
C GLN A 302 8.04 0.34 -11.04
N TRP A 303 7.20 1.23 -10.48
CA TRP A 303 7.68 2.42 -9.80
C TRP A 303 8.51 2.08 -8.56
N THR A 304 8.05 1.15 -7.72
CA THR A 304 8.77 0.72 -6.51
C THR A 304 10.17 0.23 -6.84
N PHE A 305 10.33 -0.53 -7.93
CA PHE A 305 11.64 -1.00 -8.36
C PHE A 305 12.62 0.14 -8.67
N THR A 306 12.14 1.23 -9.27
CA THR A 306 12.99 2.40 -9.60
C THR A 306 13.52 3.16 -8.38
N LEU A 307 12.93 2.95 -7.21
CA LEU A 307 13.33 3.63 -5.98
C LEU A 307 14.58 3.01 -5.33
N ASN A 308 15.02 1.84 -5.79
CA ASN A 308 16.22 1.14 -5.28
C ASN A 308 16.26 0.96 -3.76
N ASN A 309 15.11 0.81 -3.12
CA ASN A 309 15.02 0.54 -1.68
C ASN A 309 14.99 -0.99 -1.45
N PRO A 310 16.04 -1.58 -0.83
CA PRO A 310 16.17 -3.04 -0.71
C PRO A 310 15.28 -3.67 0.37
N THR A 311 14.42 -2.90 1.02
CA THR A 311 13.51 -3.40 2.06
C THR A 311 12.41 -4.29 1.49
N TYR A 312 11.69 -5.01 2.36
CA TYR A 312 10.52 -5.78 1.95
C TYR A 312 9.31 -4.86 1.77
N HIS A 313 8.70 -4.87 0.57
CA HIS A 313 7.52 -4.08 0.19
C HIS A 313 6.22 -4.88 0.36
N GLY A 314 5.09 -4.20 0.48
CA GLY A 314 3.77 -4.83 0.66
C GLY A 314 3.01 -4.98 -0.68
N LEU A 315 3.57 -5.67 -1.67
CA LEU A 315 3.03 -5.76 -3.04
C LEU A 315 2.46 -7.14 -3.39
N GLY A 316 2.17 -7.97 -2.40
CA GLY A 316 1.71 -9.36 -2.60
C GLY A 316 0.20 -9.53 -2.82
N THR A 317 -0.53 -8.53 -3.30
CA THR A 317 -2.01 -8.51 -3.32
C THR A 317 -2.67 -8.94 -4.63
N GLY A 318 -1.90 -9.23 -5.68
CA GLY A 318 -2.44 -9.47 -7.04
C GLY A 318 -3.37 -10.67 -7.19
N LYS A 319 -3.31 -11.66 -6.30
CA LYS A 319 -4.13 -12.88 -6.35
C LYS A 319 -5.37 -12.84 -5.44
N LEU A 320 -5.75 -11.69 -4.90
CA LEU A 320 -6.87 -11.60 -3.94
C LEU A 320 -8.25 -11.67 -4.60
N PHE A 321 -8.36 -11.32 -5.88
CA PHE A 321 -9.63 -11.15 -6.57
C PHE A 321 -9.90 -12.23 -7.61
N SER A 322 -11.14 -12.76 -7.62
CA SER A 322 -11.59 -13.79 -8.56
C SER A 322 -11.82 -13.27 -9.98
N ASN A 323 -12.06 -11.97 -10.12
CA ASN A 323 -12.33 -11.28 -11.39
C ASN A 323 -11.32 -10.16 -11.67
N ASN A 324 -10.06 -10.38 -11.27
CA ASN A 324 -8.97 -9.43 -11.54
C ASN A 324 -8.63 -9.38 -13.04
N PHE A 325 -7.94 -8.32 -13.44
CA PHE A 325 -7.37 -8.23 -14.79
C PHE A 325 -6.21 -9.23 -14.95
N PRO A 326 -5.88 -9.66 -16.19
CA PRO A 326 -4.68 -10.46 -16.44
C PRO A 326 -3.43 -9.82 -15.83
N SER A 327 -2.50 -10.62 -15.34
CA SER A 327 -1.29 -10.14 -14.68
C SER A 327 -0.04 -10.61 -15.40
N ALA A 328 0.91 -9.68 -15.58
CA ALA A 328 2.28 -9.98 -15.94
C ALA A 328 3.16 -10.28 -14.70
N LEU A 329 2.60 -10.10 -13.50
CA LEU A 329 3.31 -10.23 -12.23
C LEU A 329 3.10 -11.61 -11.64
N GLU A 330 4.18 -12.17 -11.11
CA GLU A 330 4.18 -13.42 -10.37
C GLU A 330 5.03 -13.30 -9.10
N ILE A 331 4.64 -14.01 -8.06
CA ILE A 331 5.44 -14.11 -6.83
C ILE A 331 6.22 -15.42 -6.90
N ARG A 332 7.56 -15.32 -6.77
CA ARG A 332 8.48 -16.45 -6.71
C ARG A 332 9.50 -16.24 -5.60
N ASN A 333 9.60 -17.19 -4.69
CA ASN A 333 10.57 -17.17 -3.58
C ASN A 333 10.53 -15.86 -2.76
N GLY A 334 9.33 -15.37 -2.44
CA GLY A 334 9.16 -14.14 -1.67
C GLY A 334 9.48 -12.83 -2.43
N GLU A 335 9.66 -12.90 -3.74
CA GLU A 335 9.86 -11.75 -4.62
C GLU A 335 8.70 -11.60 -5.61
N LEU A 336 8.29 -10.36 -5.86
CA LEU A 336 7.41 -10.01 -6.97
C LEU A 336 8.25 -9.81 -8.24
N ARG A 337 7.90 -10.51 -9.34
CA ARG A 337 8.61 -10.46 -10.62
C ARG A 337 7.65 -10.20 -11.76
N MET A 338 8.11 -9.52 -12.80
CA MET A 338 7.39 -9.40 -14.06
C MET A 338 7.85 -10.52 -14.99
N ILE A 339 6.94 -11.46 -15.34
CA ILE A 339 7.27 -12.67 -16.10
C ILE A 339 6.88 -12.61 -17.58
N SER A 340 6.07 -11.63 -17.96
CA SER A 340 5.60 -11.41 -19.33
C SER A 340 5.28 -9.93 -19.54
N LYS A 341 4.96 -9.55 -20.78
CA LYS A 341 4.42 -8.20 -21.03
C LYS A 341 2.98 -8.12 -20.49
N PRO A 342 2.59 -7.03 -19.84
CA PRO A 342 1.21 -6.82 -19.39
C PRO A 342 0.24 -6.81 -20.58
N ALA A 343 -0.92 -7.48 -20.42
CA ALA A 343 -1.92 -7.68 -21.48
C ALA A 343 -3.35 -7.42 -20.94
N PHE A 344 -3.60 -6.25 -20.34
CA PHE A 344 -4.94 -5.82 -19.89
C PHE A 344 -5.38 -4.52 -20.53
#